data_d5583234d0a5007e0709c939cc2492aa
#
_entry.id   d5583234d0a5007e0709c939cc2492aa
#
_cell.length_a   1.000
_cell.length_b   1.000
_cell.length_c   1.000
_cell.angle_alpha   90.00
_cell.angle_beta   90.00
_cell.angle_gamma   90.00
#
_symmetry.space_group_name_H-M   'P 1'
#
loop_
_entity.id
_entity.type
_entity.pdbx_description
1 polymer ?
#
loop_
_entity_poly.entity_id
_entity_poly.type
_entity_poly.pdbx_seq_one_letter_code
_entity_poly.pdbx_strand_id
1 'polypeptide(L)'
;MQRIYLIRHGRTVANQQNLCCGKSDVPLSPEGLSALRKLAAGGGYPDPEGKRLITSGMQRTEQTLEALFGQREHEVEPAFREMDYGIFELQSYDQLKTREDYQQWQSGDRARNRCPGGESGEDVANRVRPALDALLADGRDAIVITHGGIIAAIMSDLYPDSTMERYEWQGENGKGWCIDFENGKPVKSEPVPDPFLNQERTLGKKWAWISMAILMGAVGAVLLAAYSAMEQTHREPLWFAVAGILLVASQAVRFKKLRCPYCGKSVAPLKFVGSPRLACPRCGRIYRYEE
;
A
#
# COMPACT_ATOMS: atom_id res chain seq x y z
N MET A 1 -3.19 3.83 13.62
CA MET A 1 -2.52 3.40 12.37
C MET A 1 -2.76 4.47 11.34
N GLN A 2 -1.71 5.05 10.77
CA GLN A 2 -1.74 6.11 9.77
C GLN A 2 -1.36 5.52 8.41
N ARG A 3 -1.92 6.05 7.32
CA ARG A 3 -1.59 5.66 5.94
C ARG A 3 -1.03 6.83 5.15
N ILE A 4 0.10 6.60 4.51
CA ILE A 4 0.66 7.54 3.55
C ILE A 4 0.70 6.86 2.17
N TYR A 5 0.10 7.53 1.19
CA TYR A 5 0.10 7.09 -0.19
C TYR A 5 1.08 7.95 -0.96
N LEU A 6 2.10 7.34 -1.54
CA LEU A 6 3.08 7.98 -2.42
C LEU A 6 2.73 7.59 -3.84
N ILE A 7 2.30 8.54 -4.68
CA ILE A 7 1.87 8.27 -6.06
C ILE A 7 2.78 9.05 -7.02
N ARG A 8 3.39 8.34 -7.95
CA ARG A 8 4.21 8.94 -9.01
C ARG A 8 3.31 9.68 -9.99
N HIS A 9 3.73 10.87 -10.41
CA HIS A 9 3.03 11.62 -11.46
C HIS A 9 2.84 10.79 -12.75
N GLY A 10 1.86 11.16 -13.55
CA GLY A 10 1.59 10.56 -14.86
C GLY A 10 2.73 10.77 -15.85
N ARG A 11 2.66 10.13 -17.01
CA ARG A 11 3.67 10.22 -18.06
C ARG A 11 3.71 11.63 -18.66
N THR A 12 4.89 12.27 -18.64
CA THR A 12 5.13 13.61 -19.17
C THR A 12 5.58 13.58 -20.63
N VAL A 13 5.64 14.75 -21.26
CA VAL A 13 6.25 14.93 -22.58
C VAL A 13 7.73 14.55 -22.58
N ALA A 14 8.44 14.82 -21.48
CA ALA A 14 9.84 14.41 -21.32
C ALA A 14 9.98 12.89 -21.21
N ASN A 15 9.07 12.21 -20.47
CA ASN A 15 9.08 10.75 -20.40
C ASN A 15 8.81 10.08 -21.76
N GLN A 16 8.01 10.70 -22.62
CA GLN A 16 7.78 10.17 -23.97
C GLN A 16 9.04 10.19 -24.83
N GLN A 17 9.87 11.22 -24.64
CA GLN A 17 11.10 11.42 -25.37
C GLN A 17 12.31 10.78 -24.66
N ASN A 18 12.12 10.04 -23.55
CA ASN A 18 13.18 9.45 -22.73
C ASN A 18 14.22 10.48 -22.27
N LEU A 19 13.77 11.69 -21.91
CA LEU A 19 14.62 12.75 -21.38
C LEU A 19 14.79 12.62 -19.87
N CYS A 20 15.98 12.91 -19.38
CA CYS A 20 16.25 13.14 -17.96
C CYS A 20 15.50 14.40 -17.52
N CYS A 21 14.60 14.28 -16.57
CA CYS A 21 13.73 15.38 -16.17
C CYS A 21 13.49 15.36 -14.65
N GLY A 22 14.15 16.27 -13.97
CA GLY A 22 14.01 16.47 -12.53
C GLY A 22 13.33 17.78 -12.19
N LYS A 23 14.13 18.86 -12.00
CA LYS A 23 13.61 20.18 -11.64
C LYS A 23 12.85 20.86 -12.76
N SER A 24 13.06 20.46 -14.01
CA SER A 24 12.37 21.05 -15.17
C SER A 24 10.86 20.80 -15.04
N ASP A 25 10.09 21.88 -15.10
CA ASP A 25 8.64 21.80 -14.92
C ASP A 25 7.92 21.61 -16.25
N VAL A 26 7.73 20.34 -16.60
CA VAL A 26 7.07 19.92 -17.84
C VAL A 26 5.70 19.31 -17.56
N PRO A 27 4.71 19.51 -18.46
CA PRO A 27 3.37 18.98 -18.30
C PRO A 27 3.30 17.47 -18.58
N LEU A 28 2.19 16.87 -18.18
CA LEU A 28 1.81 15.54 -18.66
C LEU A 28 1.64 15.55 -20.18
N SER A 29 1.96 14.43 -20.81
CA SER A 29 1.61 14.26 -22.23
C SER A 29 0.11 13.94 -22.36
N PRO A 30 -0.51 14.20 -23.53
CA PRO A 30 -1.90 13.84 -23.79
C PRO A 30 -2.18 12.36 -23.54
N GLU A 31 -1.26 11.47 -23.94
CA GLU A 31 -1.35 10.03 -23.71
C GLU A 31 -1.18 9.69 -22.23
N GLY A 32 -0.29 10.38 -21.52
CA GLY A 32 -0.11 10.24 -20.07
C GLY A 32 -1.37 10.62 -19.32
N LEU A 33 -2.01 11.73 -19.68
CA LEU A 33 -3.28 12.15 -19.09
C LEU A 33 -4.41 11.15 -19.38
N SER A 34 -4.48 10.64 -20.63
CA SER A 34 -5.45 9.60 -21.00
C SER A 34 -5.22 8.30 -20.20
N ALA A 35 -3.96 7.88 -20.03
CA ALA A 35 -3.61 6.71 -19.23
C ALA A 35 -4.00 6.86 -17.75
N LEU A 36 -3.75 8.03 -17.15
CA LEU A 36 -4.18 8.31 -15.78
C LEU A 36 -5.70 8.23 -15.60
N ARG A 37 -6.47 8.80 -16.52
CA ARG A 37 -7.93 8.74 -16.49
C ARG A 37 -8.44 7.29 -16.58
N LYS A 38 -7.79 6.45 -17.39
CA LYS A 38 -8.10 5.01 -17.46
C LYS A 38 -7.78 4.29 -16.15
N LEU A 39 -6.64 4.60 -15.54
CA LEU A 39 -6.28 4.06 -14.23
C LEU A 39 -7.29 4.49 -13.15
N ALA A 40 -7.67 5.77 -13.12
CA ALA A 40 -8.68 6.28 -12.20
C ALA A 40 -10.05 5.59 -12.40
N ALA A 41 -10.48 5.41 -13.64
CA ALA A 41 -11.72 4.71 -13.96
C ALA A 41 -11.70 3.22 -13.59
N GLY A 42 -10.52 2.58 -13.64
CA GLY A 42 -10.30 1.21 -13.15
C GLY A 42 -10.41 1.07 -11.63
N GLY A 43 -10.37 2.18 -10.91
CA GLY A 43 -10.39 2.24 -9.45
C GLY A 43 -9.08 1.76 -8.81
N GLY A 44 -9.12 1.53 -7.49
CA GLY A 44 -7.94 1.06 -6.76
C GLY A 44 -7.10 2.17 -6.15
N TYR A 45 -7.44 3.43 -6.42
CA TYR A 45 -6.89 4.58 -5.69
C TYR A 45 -7.63 4.79 -4.37
N PRO A 46 -6.96 5.40 -3.36
CA PRO A 46 -7.60 5.74 -2.10
C PRO A 46 -8.71 6.78 -2.32
N ASP A 47 -9.76 6.70 -1.50
CA ASP A 47 -10.71 7.79 -1.40
C ASP A 47 -9.99 9.01 -0.80
N PRO A 48 -10.01 10.17 -1.46
CA PRO A 48 -9.35 11.38 -0.95
C PRO A 48 -10.06 12.02 0.25
N GLU A 49 -11.31 11.63 0.53
CA GLU A 49 -12.11 12.23 1.60
C GLU A 49 -11.45 12.02 2.96
N GLY A 50 -11.33 13.11 3.74
CA GLY A 50 -10.73 13.11 5.07
C GLY A 50 -9.19 12.91 5.09
N LYS A 51 -8.52 12.91 3.94
CA LYS A 51 -7.06 12.79 3.83
C LYS A 51 -6.42 14.10 3.43
N ARG A 52 -5.19 14.32 3.85
CA ARG A 52 -4.38 15.41 3.31
C ARG A 52 -4.01 15.07 1.87
N LEU A 53 -4.25 16.00 0.96
CA LEU A 53 -3.81 15.91 -0.43
C LEU A 53 -2.60 16.83 -0.59
N ILE A 54 -1.51 16.30 -1.09
CA ILE A 54 -0.23 17.01 -1.18
C ILE A 54 0.37 16.78 -2.56
N THR A 55 0.88 17.86 -3.15
CA THR A 55 1.66 17.81 -4.40
C THR A 55 3.05 18.39 -4.17
N SER A 56 3.96 18.17 -5.11
CA SER A 56 5.24 18.86 -5.12
C SER A 56 5.17 20.31 -5.69
N GLY A 57 4.01 20.75 -6.17
CA GLY A 57 3.80 22.03 -6.85
C GLY A 57 4.32 22.08 -8.29
N MET A 58 4.74 20.95 -8.86
CA MET A 58 5.12 20.88 -10.28
C MET A 58 3.92 20.55 -11.15
N GLN A 59 3.82 21.12 -12.36
CA GLN A 59 2.67 20.95 -13.27
C GLN A 59 2.25 19.49 -13.40
N ARG A 60 3.19 18.57 -13.59
CA ARG A 60 2.91 17.15 -13.74
C ARG A 60 2.27 16.52 -12.50
N THR A 61 2.57 17.01 -11.29
CA THR A 61 1.93 16.52 -10.05
C THR A 61 0.55 17.12 -9.86
N GLU A 62 0.37 18.40 -10.16
CA GLU A 62 -0.93 19.08 -10.16
C GLU A 62 -1.91 18.42 -11.13
N GLN A 63 -1.49 18.24 -12.39
CA GLN A 63 -2.29 17.59 -13.41
C GLN A 63 -2.61 16.11 -13.07
N THR A 64 -1.70 15.45 -12.35
CA THR A 64 -1.93 14.07 -11.89
C THR A 64 -2.98 14.04 -10.79
N LEU A 65 -2.90 14.94 -9.80
CA LEU A 65 -3.89 15.06 -8.74
C LEU A 65 -5.28 15.31 -9.33
N GLU A 66 -5.40 16.29 -10.23
CA GLU A 66 -6.67 16.60 -10.88
C GLU A 66 -7.22 15.43 -11.70
N ALA A 67 -6.36 14.71 -12.43
CA ALA A 67 -6.77 13.56 -13.24
C ALA A 67 -7.26 12.36 -12.42
N LEU A 68 -6.70 12.15 -11.21
CA LEU A 68 -7.05 11.02 -10.34
C LEU A 68 -8.21 11.32 -9.41
N PHE A 69 -8.30 12.54 -8.88
CA PHE A 69 -9.19 12.90 -7.77
C PHE A 69 -10.11 14.09 -8.08
N GLY A 70 -9.98 14.71 -9.25
CA GLY A 70 -10.68 15.94 -9.61
C GLY A 70 -10.06 17.19 -8.99
N GLN A 71 -10.68 18.35 -9.25
CA GLN A 71 -10.25 19.60 -8.62
C GLN A 71 -10.57 19.59 -7.13
N ARG A 72 -9.53 19.70 -6.29
CA ARG A 72 -9.63 19.66 -4.84
C ARG A 72 -8.62 20.61 -4.22
N GLU A 73 -8.97 21.15 -3.07
CA GLU A 73 -8.00 21.83 -2.23
C GLU A 73 -6.89 20.86 -1.81
N HIS A 74 -5.66 21.31 -1.89
CA HIS A 74 -4.49 20.53 -1.54
C HIS A 74 -3.34 21.43 -1.08
N GLU A 75 -2.36 20.81 -0.47
CA GLU A 75 -1.15 21.45 0.02
C GLU A 75 -0.02 21.27 -1.01
N VAL A 76 0.83 22.27 -1.13
CA VAL A 76 2.06 22.20 -1.94
C VAL A 76 3.25 22.05 -0.99
N GLU A 77 3.98 20.93 -1.12
CA GLU A 77 5.21 20.69 -0.36
C GLU A 77 6.40 20.54 -1.32
N PRO A 78 7.17 21.62 -1.52
CA PRO A 78 8.31 21.62 -2.46
C PRO A 78 9.42 20.61 -2.13
N ALA A 79 9.50 20.16 -0.86
CA ALA A 79 10.43 19.11 -0.47
C ALA A 79 10.20 17.79 -1.21
N PHE A 80 9.00 17.56 -1.74
CA PHE A 80 8.69 16.38 -2.56
C PHE A 80 8.92 16.57 -4.07
N ARG A 81 9.57 17.65 -4.52
CA ARG A 81 10.01 17.82 -5.93
C ARG A 81 11.06 16.77 -6.30
N GLU A 82 11.11 16.44 -7.60
CA GLU A 82 12.13 15.52 -8.12
C GLU A 82 13.54 16.07 -7.93
N MET A 83 14.52 15.19 -7.95
CA MET A 83 15.94 15.54 -7.90
C MET A 83 16.29 16.51 -9.02
N ASP A 84 17.08 17.53 -8.70
CA ASP A 84 17.69 18.41 -9.70
C ASP A 84 18.85 17.70 -10.40
N TYR A 85 18.67 17.40 -11.69
CA TYR A 85 19.72 16.75 -12.50
C TYR A 85 20.68 17.76 -13.15
N GLY A 86 20.64 19.03 -12.76
CA GLY A 86 21.59 20.05 -13.17
C GLY A 86 21.78 20.14 -14.68
N ILE A 87 23.03 19.96 -15.12
CA ILE A 87 23.37 20.06 -16.56
C ILE A 87 22.82 18.92 -17.41
N PHE A 88 22.27 17.86 -16.79
CA PHE A 88 21.68 16.71 -17.52
C PHE A 88 20.18 16.88 -17.78
N GLU A 89 19.56 17.94 -17.27
CA GLU A 89 18.15 18.24 -17.49
C GLU A 89 17.79 18.28 -18.97
N LEU A 90 16.68 17.62 -19.32
CA LEU A 90 16.09 17.55 -20.66
C LEU A 90 17.02 16.99 -21.75
N GLN A 91 18.07 16.26 -21.37
CA GLN A 91 18.89 15.51 -22.30
C GLN A 91 18.44 14.05 -22.36
N SER A 92 18.51 13.43 -23.54
CA SER A 92 18.18 12.03 -23.70
C SER A 92 19.30 11.12 -23.16
N TYR A 93 18.94 9.89 -22.78
CA TYR A 93 19.94 8.90 -22.38
C TYR A 93 21.01 8.67 -23.45
N ASP A 94 20.62 8.71 -24.74
CA ASP A 94 21.56 8.54 -25.85
C ASP A 94 22.59 9.70 -25.95
N GLN A 95 22.20 10.90 -25.59
CA GLN A 95 23.12 12.04 -25.48
C GLN A 95 24.02 11.95 -24.24
N LEU A 96 23.47 11.46 -23.12
CA LEU A 96 24.17 11.42 -21.84
C LEU A 96 25.16 10.25 -21.73
N LYS A 97 24.84 9.06 -22.24
CA LYS A 97 25.63 7.83 -22.07
C LYS A 97 27.08 7.91 -22.52
N THR A 98 27.39 8.80 -23.46
CA THR A 98 28.74 9.02 -24.00
C THR A 98 29.51 10.13 -23.32
N ARG A 99 28.89 10.91 -22.44
CA ARG A 99 29.50 12.02 -21.70
C ARG A 99 30.32 11.51 -20.53
N GLU A 100 31.55 11.96 -20.39
CA GLU A 100 32.44 11.57 -19.27
C GLU A 100 31.87 12.02 -17.91
N ASP A 101 31.35 13.25 -17.81
CA ASP A 101 30.74 13.76 -16.58
C ASP A 101 29.50 12.97 -16.14
N TYR A 102 28.71 12.49 -17.10
CA TYR A 102 27.57 11.62 -16.80
C TYR A 102 28.02 10.23 -16.33
N GLN A 103 29.02 9.63 -17.00
CA GLN A 103 29.58 8.35 -16.59
C GLN A 103 30.24 8.45 -15.22
N GLN A 104 30.95 9.52 -14.93
CA GLN A 104 31.54 9.79 -13.63
C GLN A 104 30.46 9.92 -12.53
N TRP A 105 29.39 10.67 -12.81
CA TRP A 105 28.26 10.80 -11.90
C TRP A 105 27.55 9.47 -11.66
N GLN A 106 27.42 8.61 -12.67
CA GLN A 106 26.83 7.28 -12.59
C GLN A 106 27.71 6.27 -11.84
N SER A 107 29.03 6.47 -11.84
CA SER A 107 29.97 5.58 -11.19
C SER A 107 30.07 5.88 -9.68
N GLY A 108 30.23 4.84 -8.87
CA GLY A 108 30.42 4.99 -7.43
C GLY A 108 29.13 5.18 -6.63
N ASP A 109 29.24 5.89 -5.51
CA ASP A 109 28.12 6.06 -4.55
C ASP A 109 27.17 7.17 -5.03
N ARG A 110 26.10 6.79 -5.68
CA ARG A 110 25.05 7.71 -6.15
C ARG A 110 24.37 8.52 -5.04
N ALA A 111 24.41 8.06 -3.81
CA ALA A 111 23.88 8.85 -2.70
C ALA A 111 24.70 10.13 -2.49
N ARG A 112 26.00 10.03 -2.67
CA ARG A 112 26.95 11.15 -2.45
C ARG A 112 27.35 11.89 -3.70
N ASN A 113 27.33 11.21 -4.86
CA ASN A 113 27.69 11.85 -6.12
C ASN A 113 26.66 12.92 -6.48
N ARG A 114 27.09 14.17 -6.40
CA ARG A 114 26.28 15.30 -6.80
C ARG A 114 26.24 15.42 -8.33
N CYS A 115 25.03 15.55 -8.87
CA CYS A 115 24.86 15.89 -10.27
C CYS A 115 25.47 17.28 -10.54
N PRO A 116 26.32 17.46 -11.56
CA PRO A 116 26.92 18.77 -11.85
C PRO A 116 25.85 19.86 -12.01
N GLY A 117 25.92 20.88 -11.15
CA GLY A 117 24.91 21.95 -11.10
C GLY A 117 23.55 21.55 -10.55
N GLY A 118 23.43 20.38 -9.94
CA GLY A 118 22.20 19.84 -9.36
C GLY A 118 22.39 19.27 -7.96
N GLU A 119 21.57 18.26 -7.61
CA GLU A 119 21.53 17.60 -6.30
C GLU A 119 22.27 16.27 -6.29
N SER A 120 22.66 15.82 -5.10
CA SER A 120 23.01 14.44 -4.77
C SER A 120 21.80 13.72 -4.16
N GLY A 121 21.89 12.39 -4.00
CA GLY A 121 20.86 11.64 -3.25
C GLY A 121 20.76 12.07 -1.79
N GLU A 122 21.87 12.48 -1.16
CA GLU A 122 21.87 13.02 0.23
C GLU A 122 21.15 14.37 0.30
N ASP A 123 21.28 15.25 -0.68
CA ASP A 123 20.53 16.52 -0.69
C ASP A 123 19.02 16.25 -0.76
N VAL A 124 18.62 15.31 -1.62
CA VAL A 124 17.21 14.87 -1.71
C VAL A 124 16.74 14.29 -0.38
N ALA A 125 17.50 13.40 0.24
CA ALA A 125 17.15 12.80 1.52
C ALA A 125 17.01 13.86 2.63
N ASN A 126 17.93 14.84 2.68
CA ASN A 126 17.94 15.91 3.67
C ASN A 126 16.74 16.83 3.59
N ARG A 127 16.16 17.06 2.39
CA ARG A 127 14.93 17.86 2.27
C ARG A 127 13.65 17.04 2.41
N VAL A 128 13.67 15.78 2.00
CA VAL A 128 12.48 14.91 2.00
C VAL A 128 12.18 14.37 3.41
N ARG A 129 13.21 14.00 4.18
CA ARG A 129 13.03 13.42 5.51
C ARG A 129 12.24 14.33 6.46
N PRO A 130 12.59 15.62 6.66
CA PRO A 130 11.80 16.49 7.54
C PRO A 130 10.35 16.64 7.10
N ALA A 131 10.09 16.68 5.78
CA ALA A 131 8.72 16.74 5.26
C ALA A 131 7.92 15.46 5.57
N LEU A 132 8.54 14.29 5.41
CA LEU A 132 7.93 13.02 5.78
C LEU A 132 7.70 12.92 7.30
N ASP A 133 8.67 13.32 8.11
CA ASP A 133 8.55 13.31 9.56
C ASP A 133 7.42 14.24 10.04
N ALA A 134 7.22 15.39 9.39
CA ALA A 134 6.11 16.28 9.66
C ALA A 134 4.75 15.64 9.33
N LEU A 135 4.66 14.89 8.22
CA LEU A 135 3.45 14.12 7.89
C LEU A 135 3.17 13.03 8.93
N LEU A 136 4.21 12.34 9.40
CA LEU A 136 4.06 11.29 10.41
C LEU A 136 3.65 11.86 11.76
N ALA A 137 4.21 13.02 12.16
CA ALA A 137 3.87 13.70 13.41
C ALA A 137 2.41 14.23 13.43
N ASP A 138 1.88 14.62 12.26
CA ASP A 138 0.48 15.06 12.12
C ASP A 138 -0.53 13.91 12.36
N GLY A 139 -0.16 12.67 12.06
CA GLY A 139 -0.96 11.47 12.34
C GLY A 139 -2.15 11.23 11.41
N ARG A 140 -2.50 12.18 10.52
CA ARG A 140 -3.58 12.03 9.53
C ARG A 140 -3.09 11.23 8.31
N ASP A 141 -4.00 10.50 7.68
CA ASP A 141 -3.73 9.88 6.38
C ASP A 141 -3.41 10.96 5.33
N ALA A 142 -2.47 10.66 4.43
CA ALA A 142 -2.06 11.58 3.38
C ALA A 142 -1.90 10.89 2.02
N ILE A 143 -2.23 11.61 0.96
CA ILE A 143 -1.97 11.24 -0.43
C ILE A 143 -0.98 12.27 -0.99
N VAL A 144 0.22 11.81 -1.32
CA VAL A 144 1.32 12.62 -1.83
C VAL A 144 1.54 12.29 -3.30
N ILE A 145 1.26 13.25 -4.19
CA ILE A 145 1.59 13.12 -5.61
C ILE A 145 3.00 13.66 -5.81
N THR A 146 3.93 12.79 -6.16
CA THR A 146 5.35 13.09 -6.22
C THR A 146 6.03 12.40 -7.43
N HIS A 147 7.30 12.06 -7.32
CA HIS A 147 8.17 11.64 -8.42
C HIS A 147 8.82 10.29 -8.13
N GLY A 148 9.29 9.64 -9.19
CA GLY A 148 9.89 8.31 -9.08
C GLY A 148 11.12 8.27 -8.18
N GLY A 149 12.03 9.23 -8.34
CA GLY A 149 13.25 9.30 -7.54
C GLY A 149 12.98 9.59 -6.06
N ILE A 150 11.95 10.39 -5.76
CA ILE A 150 11.53 10.70 -4.39
C ILE A 150 10.90 9.48 -3.73
N ILE A 151 10.00 8.78 -4.43
CA ILE A 151 9.42 7.54 -3.92
C ILE A 151 10.52 6.53 -3.62
N ALA A 152 11.46 6.35 -4.55
CA ALA A 152 12.60 5.45 -4.36
C ALA A 152 13.46 5.84 -3.15
N ALA A 153 13.69 7.14 -2.93
CA ALA A 153 14.45 7.63 -1.78
C ALA A 153 13.72 7.30 -0.47
N ILE A 154 12.44 7.63 -0.37
CA ILE A 154 11.61 7.37 0.82
C ILE A 154 11.54 5.86 1.10
N MET A 155 11.22 5.05 0.09
CA MET A 155 11.03 3.62 0.28
C MET A 155 12.32 2.89 0.66
N SER A 156 13.46 3.27 0.05
CA SER A 156 14.76 2.68 0.41
C SER A 156 15.19 3.05 1.84
N ASP A 157 14.82 4.23 2.33
CA ASP A 157 15.08 4.65 3.69
C ASP A 157 14.17 3.94 4.71
N LEU A 158 12.90 3.76 4.37
CA LEU A 158 11.94 3.07 5.23
C LEU A 158 12.16 1.54 5.29
N TYR A 159 12.74 0.95 4.24
CA TYR A 159 12.93 -0.50 4.11
C TYR A 159 14.37 -0.84 3.73
N PRO A 160 15.37 -0.50 4.58
CA PRO A 160 16.80 -0.69 4.28
C PRO A 160 17.20 -2.16 4.06
N ASP A 161 16.48 -3.08 4.68
CA ASP A 161 16.71 -4.53 4.56
C ASP A 161 15.92 -5.19 3.41
N SER A 162 15.26 -4.39 2.56
CA SER A 162 14.51 -4.92 1.41
C SER A 162 15.46 -5.50 0.36
N THR A 163 15.04 -6.58 -0.27
CA THR A 163 15.73 -7.15 -1.44
C THR A 163 15.42 -6.42 -2.75
N MET A 164 14.48 -5.48 -2.72
CA MET A 164 14.14 -4.65 -3.88
C MET A 164 15.22 -3.62 -4.15
N GLU A 165 15.65 -3.53 -5.39
CA GLU A 165 16.56 -2.49 -5.83
C GLU A 165 15.89 -1.12 -5.77
N ARG A 166 16.69 -0.06 -5.51
CA ARG A 166 16.17 1.31 -5.36
C ARG A 166 15.27 1.76 -6.51
N TYR A 167 15.60 1.41 -7.76
CA TYR A 167 14.80 1.81 -8.92
C TYR A 167 13.48 1.04 -9.04
N GLU A 168 13.35 -0.14 -8.44
CA GLU A 168 12.09 -0.90 -8.43
C GLU A 168 11.02 -0.21 -7.60
N TRP A 169 11.44 0.54 -6.56
CA TRP A 169 10.53 1.36 -5.76
C TRP A 169 9.92 2.54 -6.52
N GLN A 170 10.50 2.98 -7.63
CA GLN A 170 9.98 4.15 -8.38
C GLN A 170 8.55 3.96 -8.89
N GLY A 171 8.16 2.72 -9.17
CA GLY A 171 6.88 2.41 -9.77
C GLY A 171 6.70 2.96 -11.19
N GLU A 172 5.63 2.59 -11.85
CA GLU A 172 5.24 3.15 -13.14
C GLU A 172 4.54 4.51 -12.96
N ASN A 173 4.45 5.32 -14.02
CA ASN A 173 3.72 6.58 -14.00
C ASN A 173 2.24 6.38 -13.59
N GLY A 174 1.76 7.20 -12.67
CA GLY A 174 0.42 7.10 -12.09
C GLY A 174 0.29 6.04 -10.98
N LYS A 175 1.30 5.22 -10.73
CA LYS A 175 1.31 4.20 -9.68
C LYS A 175 2.22 4.59 -8.53
N GLY A 176 2.17 3.80 -7.45
CA GLY A 176 2.98 4.08 -6.27
C GLY A 176 2.75 3.08 -5.14
N TRP A 177 2.85 3.56 -3.92
CA TRP A 177 2.81 2.74 -2.71
C TRP A 177 1.88 3.32 -1.66
N CYS A 178 1.15 2.47 -0.98
CA CYS A 178 0.46 2.74 0.27
C CYS A 178 1.29 2.17 1.40
N ILE A 179 1.66 3.01 2.37
CA ILE A 179 2.48 2.61 3.51
C ILE A 179 1.64 2.76 4.78
N ASP A 180 1.48 1.68 5.53
CA ASP A 180 0.85 1.69 6.84
C ASP A 180 1.91 1.95 7.91
N PHE A 181 1.66 2.94 8.78
CA PHE A 181 2.53 3.31 9.90
C PHE A 181 1.86 3.03 11.24
N GLU A 182 2.61 2.45 12.17
CA GLU A 182 2.24 2.31 13.59
C GLU A 182 3.34 2.96 14.44
N ASN A 183 2.97 3.96 15.27
CA ASN A 183 3.92 4.71 16.10
C ASN A 183 5.11 5.30 15.30
N GLY A 184 4.83 5.85 14.12
CA GLY A 184 5.83 6.44 13.23
C GLY A 184 6.75 5.45 12.50
N LYS A 185 6.54 4.13 12.66
CA LYS A 185 7.33 3.10 11.99
C LYS A 185 6.51 2.43 10.87
N PRO A 186 7.11 2.17 9.70
CA PRO A 186 6.43 1.46 8.64
C PRO A 186 6.23 -0.01 9.04
N VAL A 187 5.00 -0.51 8.89
CA VAL A 187 4.65 -1.89 9.22
C VAL A 187 4.25 -2.70 7.98
N LYS A 188 3.85 -2.02 6.90
CA LYS A 188 3.44 -2.66 5.66
C LYS A 188 3.48 -1.67 4.50
N SER A 189 3.80 -2.15 3.31
CA SER A 189 3.62 -1.42 2.06
C SER A 189 2.84 -2.25 1.04
N GLU A 190 2.00 -1.59 0.24
CA GLU A 190 1.19 -2.21 -0.81
C GLU A 190 1.21 -1.31 -2.05
N PRO A 191 1.14 -1.88 -3.27
CA PRO A 191 1.10 -1.07 -4.49
C PRO A 191 -0.21 -0.27 -4.60
N VAL A 192 -0.13 0.89 -5.26
CA VAL A 192 -1.26 1.75 -5.61
C VAL A 192 -1.19 2.06 -7.12
N PRO A 193 -2.32 1.98 -7.88
CA PRO A 193 -3.62 1.50 -7.43
C PRO A 193 -3.56 0.05 -6.97
N ASP A 194 -4.33 -0.28 -5.92
CA ASP A 194 -4.44 -1.68 -5.49
C ASP A 194 -5.28 -2.43 -6.54
N PRO A 195 -4.70 -3.38 -7.28
CA PRO A 195 -5.44 -4.10 -8.32
C PRO A 195 -6.65 -4.87 -7.77
N PHE A 196 -6.74 -4.99 -6.43
CA PHE A 196 -7.80 -5.70 -5.74
C PHE A 196 -8.72 -4.79 -4.92
N LEU A 197 -8.52 -3.47 -4.93
CA LEU A 197 -9.32 -2.55 -4.12
C LEU A 197 -10.81 -2.59 -4.52
N ASN A 198 -11.08 -2.84 -5.81
CA ASN A 198 -12.43 -2.95 -6.37
C ASN A 198 -12.90 -4.39 -6.60
N GLN A 199 -12.03 -5.37 -6.41
CA GLN A 199 -12.47 -6.76 -6.34
C GLN A 199 -12.85 -7.02 -4.89
N GLU A 200 -14.13 -7.07 -4.60
CA GLU A 200 -14.60 -7.58 -3.32
C GLU A 200 -14.05 -8.99 -3.18
N ARG A 201 -12.93 -9.11 -2.44
CA ARG A 201 -12.35 -10.42 -2.16
C ARG A 201 -13.33 -11.18 -1.33
N THR A 202 -13.68 -12.35 -1.81
CA THR A 202 -14.59 -13.26 -1.15
C THR A 202 -13.82 -14.22 -0.24
N LEU A 203 -14.48 -14.62 0.83
CA LEU A 203 -14.01 -15.67 1.72
C LEU A 203 -14.90 -16.91 1.52
N GLY A 204 -14.31 -18.08 1.35
CA GLY A 204 -15.08 -19.30 1.09
C GLY A 204 -16.11 -19.59 2.21
N LYS A 205 -17.39 -19.39 1.91
CA LYS A 205 -18.55 -19.56 2.79
C LYS A 205 -18.58 -20.96 3.43
N LYS A 206 -18.21 -21.97 2.67
CA LYS A 206 -18.14 -23.36 3.14
C LYS A 206 -17.27 -23.53 4.39
N TRP A 207 -16.15 -22.81 4.50
CA TRP A 207 -15.26 -22.94 5.64
C TRP A 207 -15.80 -22.28 6.90
N ALA A 208 -16.60 -21.21 6.75
CA ALA A 208 -17.32 -20.60 7.85
C ALA A 208 -18.37 -21.57 8.40
N TRP A 209 -19.16 -22.21 7.52
CA TRP A 209 -20.14 -23.25 7.92
C TRP A 209 -19.50 -24.46 8.56
N ILE A 210 -18.38 -24.97 7.99
CA ILE A 210 -17.63 -26.09 8.59
C ILE A 210 -17.15 -25.72 9.99
N SER A 211 -16.53 -24.55 10.17
CA SER A 211 -16.08 -24.12 11.50
C SER A 211 -17.22 -23.97 12.49
N MET A 212 -18.38 -23.48 12.04
CA MET A 212 -19.57 -23.31 12.85
C MET A 212 -20.19 -24.69 13.23
N ALA A 213 -20.30 -25.63 12.29
CA ALA A 213 -20.80 -26.96 12.52
C ALA A 213 -19.93 -27.71 13.54
N ILE A 214 -18.60 -27.61 13.42
CA ILE A 214 -17.68 -28.21 14.39
C ILE A 214 -17.87 -27.58 15.78
N LEU A 215 -18.05 -26.26 15.87
CA LEU A 215 -18.30 -25.57 17.13
C LEU A 215 -19.62 -26.02 17.78
N MET A 216 -20.68 -26.13 16.98
CA MET A 216 -21.98 -26.63 17.46
C MET A 216 -21.87 -28.08 17.94
N GLY A 217 -21.09 -28.93 17.27
CA GLY A 217 -20.76 -30.27 17.74
C GLY A 217 -20.05 -30.25 19.09
N ALA A 218 -19.14 -29.32 19.33
CA ALA A 218 -18.49 -29.17 20.65
C ALA A 218 -19.50 -28.80 21.75
N VAL A 219 -20.42 -27.87 21.45
CA VAL A 219 -21.52 -27.54 22.39
C VAL A 219 -22.40 -28.76 22.67
N GLY A 220 -22.77 -29.53 21.65
CA GLY A 220 -23.52 -30.76 21.79
C GLY A 220 -22.80 -31.79 22.70
N ALA A 221 -21.48 -31.94 22.55
CA ALA A 221 -20.68 -32.82 23.40
C ALA A 221 -20.69 -32.38 24.89
N VAL A 222 -20.64 -31.05 25.14
CA VAL A 222 -20.77 -30.54 26.53
C VAL A 222 -22.15 -30.84 27.10
N LEU A 223 -23.20 -30.69 26.31
CA LEU A 223 -24.57 -31.05 26.77
C LEU A 223 -24.72 -32.52 27.03
N LEU A 224 -24.09 -33.41 26.22
CA LEU A 224 -24.05 -34.85 26.47
C LEU A 224 -23.26 -35.22 27.73
N ALA A 225 -22.18 -34.47 28.03
CA ALA A 225 -21.46 -34.63 29.29
C ALA A 225 -22.36 -34.31 30.49
N ALA A 226 -23.10 -33.20 30.44
CA ALA A 226 -24.04 -32.80 31.47
C ALA A 226 -25.16 -33.84 31.64
N TYR A 227 -25.74 -34.34 30.54
CA TYR A 227 -26.75 -35.39 30.57
C TYR A 227 -26.21 -36.69 31.17
N SER A 228 -24.99 -37.12 30.77
CA SER A 228 -24.32 -38.31 31.33
C SER A 228 -24.12 -38.23 32.85
N ALA A 229 -23.79 -37.02 33.35
CA ALA A 229 -23.67 -36.78 34.78
C ALA A 229 -25.02 -36.95 35.51
N MET A 230 -26.12 -36.46 34.93
CA MET A 230 -27.46 -36.59 35.48
C MET A 230 -27.92 -38.04 35.53
N GLU A 231 -27.62 -38.82 34.48
CA GLU A 231 -27.98 -40.25 34.37
C GLU A 231 -26.97 -41.19 35.09
N GLN A 232 -25.93 -40.64 35.71
CA GLN A 232 -24.87 -41.39 36.41
C GLN A 232 -24.18 -42.45 35.54
N THR A 233 -24.07 -42.20 34.21
CA THR A 233 -23.47 -43.15 33.26
C THR A 233 -21.95 -43.11 33.26
N HIS A 234 -21.31 -42.19 34.00
CA HIS A 234 -19.86 -42.00 34.14
C HIS A 234 -19.10 -41.81 32.80
N ARG A 235 -19.78 -41.26 31.78
CA ARG A 235 -19.19 -40.97 30.44
C ARG A 235 -18.79 -39.52 30.24
N GLU A 236 -18.89 -38.69 31.27
CA GLU A 236 -18.58 -37.26 31.25
C GLU A 236 -17.16 -36.98 30.71
N PRO A 237 -16.11 -37.72 31.17
CA PRO A 237 -14.74 -37.46 30.70
C PRO A 237 -14.59 -37.66 29.18
N LEU A 238 -15.30 -38.65 28.61
CA LEU A 238 -15.30 -38.92 27.18
C LEU A 238 -15.88 -37.73 26.40
N TRP A 239 -17.03 -37.22 26.83
CA TRP A 239 -17.71 -36.12 26.16
C TRP A 239 -16.94 -34.81 26.28
N PHE A 240 -16.29 -34.55 27.41
CA PHE A 240 -15.38 -33.40 27.55
C PHE A 240 -14.15 -33.51 26.64
N ALA A 241 -13.58 -34.70 26.49
CA ALA A 241 -12.47 -34.93 25.57
C ALA A 241 -12.92 -34.69 24.12
N VAL A 242 -14.10 -35.17 23.71
CA VAL A 242 -14.66 -34.90 22.37
C VAL A 242 -14.89 -33.41 22.16
N ALA A 243 -15.48 -32.71 23.14
CA ALA A 243 -15.66 -31.26 23.06
C ALA A 243 -14.33 -30.50 22.85
N GLY A 244 -13.29 -30.88 23.62
CA GLY A 244 -11.96 -30.30 23.50
C GLY A 244 -11.35 -30.49 22.10
N ILE A 245 -11.43 -31.70 21.54
CA ILE A 245 -10.95 -32.02 20.19
C ILE A 245 -11.69 -31.18 19.16
N LEU A 246 -13.01 -31.08 19.24
CA LEU A 246 -13.81 -30.26 18.31
C LEU A 246 -13.52 -28.79 18.43
N LEU A 247 -13.28 -28.24 19.61
CA LEU A 247 -12.85 -26.84 19.78
C LEU A 247 -11.52 -26.60 19.11
N VAL A 248 -10.51 -27.44 19.30
CA VAL A 248 -9.21 -27.33 18.65
C VAL A 248 -9.35 -27.41 17.12
N ALA A 249 -10.17 -28.35 16.62
CA ALA A 249 -10.43 -28.49 15.19
C ALA A 249 -11.10 -27.25 14.59
N SER A 250 -12.10 -26.67 15.27
CA SER A 250 -12.74 -25.42 14.84
C SER A 250 -11.74 -24.27 14.77
N GLN A 251 -10.86 -24.13 15.77
CA GLN A 251 -9.80 -23.12 15.74
C GLN A 251 -8.79 -23.37 14.62
N ALA A 252 -8.41 -24.62 14.36
CA ALA A 252 -7.51 -24.96 13.26
C ALA A 252 -8.09 -24.56 11.89
N VAL A 253 -9.38 -24.84 11.64
CA VAL A 253 -10.08 -24.37 10.44
C VAL A 253 -10.06 -22.85 10.34
N ARG A 254 -10.37 -22.16 11.45
CA ARG A 254 -10.35 -20.71 11.51
C ARG A 254 -8.97 -20.13 11.16
N PHE A 255 -7.91 -20.63 11.78
CA PHE A 255 -6.55 -20.12 11.56
C PHE A 255 -5.99 -20.45 10.16
N LYS A 256 -6.39 -21.57 9.56
CA LYS A 256 -5.89 -21.98 8.24
C LYS A 256 -6.74 -21.44 7.08
N LYS A 257 -8.06 -21.41 7.22
CA LYS A 257 -8.99 -21.16 6.10
C LYS A 257 -9.81 -19.87 6.21
N LEU A 258 -10.11 -19.40 7.43
CA LEU A 258 -10.86 -18.17 7.66
C LEU A 258 -9.89 -17.02 7.94
N ARG A 259 -9.20 -16.57 6.89
CA ARG A 259 -8.27 -15.44 6.95
C ARG A 259 -8.78 -14.29 6.12
N CYS A 260 -8.61 -13.06 6.62
CA CYS A 260 -8.89 -11.88 5.83
C CYS A 260 -8.15 -11.96 4.49
N PRO A 261 -8.87 -11.83 3.36
CA PRO A 261 -8.27 -11.95 2.04
C PRO A 261 -7.28 -10.82 1.70
N TYR A 262 -7.24 -9.76 2.53
CA TYR A 262 -6.35 -8.63 2.35
C TYR A 262 -5.10 -8.68 3.24
N CYS A 263 -5.25 -8.96 4.54
CA CYS A 263 -4.13 -8.90 5.50
C CYS A 263 -3.76 -10.26 6.12
N GLY A 264 -4.43 -11.34 5.74
CA GLY A 264 -4.15 -12.69 6.23
C GLY A 264 -4.52 -12.96 7.70
N LYS A 265 -5.01 -11.95 8.47
CA LYS A 265 -5.42 -12.18 9.86
C LYS A 265 -6.65 -13.09 9.94
N SER A 266 -6.64 -14.03 10.86
CA SER A 266 -7.80 -14.89 11.15
C SER A 266 -9.03 -14.05 11.55
N VAL A 267 -10.18 -14.37 10.95
CA VAL A 267 -11.46 -13.70 11.19
C VAL A 267 -12.44 -14.62 11.89
N ALA A 268 -13.38 -14.04 12.66
CA ALA A 268 -14.35 -14.83 13.43
C ALA A 268 -15.55 -15.20 12.55
N PRO A 269 -16.01 -16.48 12.54
CA PRO A 269 -17.17 -16.91 11.76
C PRO A 269 -18.49 -16.32 12.25
N LEU A 270 -18.58 -15.92 13.52
CA LEU A 270 -19.82 -15.45 14.18
C LEU A 270 -20.35 -14.09 13.69
N LYS A 271 -19.53 -13.29 12.98
CA LYS A 271 -20.04 -12.06 12.32
C LYS A 271 -20.77 -12.34 11.00
N PHE A 272 -21.03 -13.61 10.71
CA PHE A 272 -21.60 -14.06 9.46
C PHE A 272 -23.13 -13.93 9.36
N VAL A 273 -23.83 -13.99 10.49
CA VAL A 273 -25.29 -14.03 10.50
C VAL A 273 -25.86 -12.64 10.26
N GLY A 274 -26.29 -12.38 9.02
CA GLY A 274 -27.12 -11.22 8.64
C GLY A 274 -26.39 -10.01 8.04
N SER A 275 -25.06 -10.01 7.87
CA SER A 275 -24.35 -8.90 7.24
C SER A 275 -23.66 -9.34 5.93
N PRO A 276 -24.09 -8.81 4.75
CA PRO A 276 -23.46 -9.14 3.47
C PRO A 276 -22.04 -8.58 3.33
N ARG A 277 -21.66 -7.64 4.19
CA ARG A 277 -20.34 -6.98 4.17
C ARG A 277 -19.69 -7.04 5.55
N LEU A 278 -18.46 -7.51 5.62
CA LEU A 278 -17.70 -7.66 6.85
C LEU A 278 -16.42 -6.83 6.80
N ALA A 279 -16.17 -6.03 7.83
CA ALA A 279 -14.93 -5.29 7.96
C ALA A 279 -13.90 -6.13 8.75
N CYS A 280 -12.68 -6.21 8.25
CA CYS A 280 -11.59 -6.86 8.96
C CYS A 280 -11.20 -6.05 10.21
N PRO A 281 -11.14 -6.64 11.41
CA PRO A 281 -10.81 -5.90 12.63
C PRO A 281 -9.36 -5.40 12.69
N ARG A 282 -8.48 -5.88 11.78
CA ARG A 282 -7.09 -5.45 11.72
C ARG A 282 -6.85 -4.38 10.66
N CYS A 283 -7.32 -4.59 9.42
CA CYS A 283 -7.02 -3.69 8.31
C CYS A 283 -8.21 -2.82 7.88
N GLY A 284 -9.37 -2.93 8.52
CA GLY A 284 -10.58 -2.16 8.23
C GLY A 284 -11.25 -2.47 6.88
N ARG A 285 -10.58 -3.20 5.98
CA ARG A 285 -11.10 -3.48 4.64
C ARG A 285 -12.33 -4.38 4.69
N ILE A 286 -13.30 -4.06 3.81
CA ILE A 286 -14.55 -4.81 3.66
C ILE A 286 -14.31 -6.01 2.74
N TYR A 287 -14.84 -7.17 3.12
CA TYR A 287 -14.85 -8.38 2.32
C TYR A 287 -16.23 -9.05 2.40
N ARG A 288 -16.54 -9.91 1.44
CA ARG A 288 -17.78 -10.70 1.43
C ARG A 288 -17.46 -12.20 1.50
N TYR A 289 -18.46 -12.98 1.87
CA TYR A 289 -18.42 -14.43 1.64
C TYR A 289 -18.89 -14.73 0.22
N GLU A 290 -18.26 -15.75 -0.41
CA GLU A 290 -18.76 -16.31 -1.68
C GLU A 290 -20.20 -16.76 -1.48
N GLU A 291 -21.06 -16.44 -2.45
CA GLU A 291 -22.46 -16.85 -2.45
C GLU A 291 -22.64 -18.37 -2.52
#